data_649d5bfed0e11974c0d05048aae3e8ad
#
_entry.id   649d5bfed0e11974c0d05048aae3e8ad
#
_cell.length_a   1.000
_cell.length_b   1.000
_cell.length_c   1.000
_cell.angle_alpha   90.00
_cell.angle_beta   90.00
_cell.angle_gamma   90.00
#
_symmetry.space_group_name_H-M   'P 1'
#
loop_
_entity.id
_entity.type
_entity.pdbx_description
1 polymer ?
#
loop_
_entity_poly.entity_id
_entity_poly.type
_entity_poly.pdbx_seq_one_letter_code
_entity_poly.pdbx_strand_id
1 'polypeptide(L)'
;MRPRLIEFIDISKRFGGTLALKSVSLDIHEGEIVALLGENGAGKSTLIKTLAGIHKRDQGTIRFRGEDYHHRPPRPNQPQKVAFIHQDLGLIEWMTVAENVGMAQGFSRRISLIDWQDTERRAERALALVGCAFDPATRVQDLSRTEKSLVAIARALATEADVLVLDEPTASLPADEVERLFEALRPLRERGVGMIYVSHRLDEVFRIADRVAVMRDGRMVAVKPVAETTPQELVDLIVGRPAHQMFAKSHWQDGPERLRVENLTCGSVGPVRFEARSGELLGLVGLRGAGQEAVGRALFGAEAFDGLVWLDGKRLDLSSVRAALAAGVGLIARDRTEESVALPLSVRENMYLNPSAVGRGLFSFMKPARESELTRELGARLGLRPNDPHLPIEALSGGNQQKVVVGRWLATGRKLLIAEDPTAGVDVGAKAEIYRLIAAAVEAGLAVIVVSTDFEEVAHICHRALVFSHNRIVRELAGDALTTAALIRAASVSEPA
;
A
#
# COMPACT_ATOMS: atom_id res chain seq x y z
N MET A 1 29.35 16.46 -14.12
CA MET A 1 28.62 16.11 -12.90
C MET A 1 27.53 17.16 -12.69
N ARG A 2 26.29 16.76 -12.41
CA ARG A 2 25.21 17.71 -12.08
C ARG A 2 25.53 18.36 -10.72
N PRO A 3 25.21 19.66 -10.50
CA PRO A 3 25.41 20.33 -9.22
C PRO A 3 24.58 19.67 -8.10
N ARG A 4 25.12 19.65 -6.88
CA ARG A 4 24.40 19.18 -5.71
C ARG A 4 23.44 20.25 -5.19
N LEU A 5 22.17 19.90 -5.01
CA LEU A 5 21.14 20.77 -4.42
C LEU A 5 21.07 20.55 -2.91
N ILE A 6 20.86 19.30 -2.47
CA ILE A 6 20.74 18.96 -1.06
C ILE A 6 21.83 17.92 -0.70
N GLU A 7 22.43 18.09 0.45
CA GLU A 7 23.35 17.10 1.05
C GLU A 7 22.92 16.85 2.50
N PHE A 8 22.57 15.62 2.79
CA PHE A 8 22.46 15.12 4.16
C PHE A 8 23.80 14.53 4.55
N ILE A 9 24.37 14.98 5.65
CA ILE A 9 25.70 14.55 6.12
C ILE A 9 25.55 14.05 7.56
N ASP A 10 25.65 12.72 7.76
CA ASP A 10 25.66 12.01 9.04
C ASP A 10 24.47 12.35 9.95
N ILE A 11 23.28 12.46 9.37
CA ILE A 11 22.05 12.83 10.09
C ILE A 11 21.67 11.74 11.08
N SER A 12 21.59 12.12 12.36
CA SER A 12 21.09 11.24 13.42
C SER A 12 19.91 11.88 14.14
N LYS A 13 18.91 11.04 14.50
CA LYS A 13 17.71 11.45 15.24
C LYS A 13 17.25 10.37 16.20
N ARG A 14 17.00 10.75 17.45
CA ARG A 14 16.47 9.88 18.50
C ARG A 14 15.09 10.37 18.96
N PHE A 15 14.22 9.44 19.26
CA PHE A 15 12.95 9.66 19.93
C PHE A 15 12.88 8.76 21.17
N GLY A 16 12.93 9.35 22.36
CA GLY A 16 13.03 8.57 23.59
C GLY A 16 14.19 7.59 23.57
N GLY A 17 13.91 6.30 23.72
CA GLY A 17 14.92 5.22 23.65
C GLY A 17 15.31 4.77 22.25
N THR A 18 14.55 5.16 21.21
CA THR A 18 14.71 4.64 19.85
C THR A 18 15.51 5.61 18.98
N LEU A 19 16.58 5.10 18.33
CA LEU A 19 17.37 5.84 17.35
C LEU A 19 16.76 5.64 15.95
N ALA A 20 15.98 6.62 15.51
CA ALA A 20 15.23 6.57 14.25
C ALA A 20 16.09 6.85 13.01
N LEU A 21 17.15 7.66 13.14
CA LEU A 21 18.17 7.89 12.10
C LEU A 21 19.55 7.67 12.72
N LYS A 22 20.42 6.95 12.01
CA LYS A 22 21.75 6.51 12.47
C LYS A 22 22.79 6.88 11.43
N SER A 23 23.31 8.13 11.50
CA SER A 23 24.34 8.64 10.58
C SER A 23 23.96 8.46 9.10
N VAL A 24 22.80 9.01 8.72
CA VAL A 24 22.28 8.93 7.36
C VAL A 24 22.90 10.02 6.49
N SER A 25 23.50 9.62 5.36
CA SER A 25 24.04 10.54 4.35
C SER A 25 23.41 10.25 3.00
N LEU A 26 23.01 11.33 2.28
CA LEU A 26 22.40 11.27 0.96
C LEU A 26 22.61 12.62 0.26
N ASP A 27 22.81 12.60 -1.04
CA ASP A 27 22.86 13.81 -1.87
C ASP A 27 21.83 13.78 -2.98
N ILE A 28 21.30 14.94 -3.37
CA ILE A 28 20.34 15.15 -4.46
C ILE A 28 20.93 16.19 -5.40
N HIS A 29 20.92 15.89 -6.70
CA HIS A 29 21.47 16.76 -7.73
C HIS A 29 20.38 17.50 -8.51
N GLU A 30 20.79 18.54 -9.25
CA GLU A 30 19.91 19.27 -10.18
C GLU A 30 19.33 18.34 -11.25
N GLY A 31 18.00 18.38 -11.43
CA GLY A 31 17.29 17.56 -12.42
C GLY A 31 17.42 16.05 -12.20
N GLU A 32 17.63 15.63 -10.96
CA GLU A 32 17.71 14.23 -10.56
C GLU A 32 16.46 13.82 -9.76
N ILE A 33 15.96 12.64 -10.02
CA ILE A 33 14.93 12.00 -9.21
C ILE A 33 15.55 10.85 -8.43
N VAL A 34 15.61 11.00 -7.10
CA VAL A 34 16.09 9.95 -6.19
C VAL A 34 14.89 9.29 -5.51
N ALA A 35 14.69 8.00 -5.76
CA ALA A 35 13.69 7.22 -5.06
C ALA A 35 14.20 6.82 -3.68
N LEU A 36 13.50 7.22 -2.61
CA LEU A 36 13.80 6.85 -1.23
C LEU A 36 12.95 5.66 -0.82
N LEU A 37 13.57 4.50 -0.70
CA LEU A 37 12.95 3.21 -0.46
C LEU A 37 13.27 2.68 0.95
N GLY A 38 12.48 1.73 1.42
CA GLY A 38 12.66 1.04 2.70
C GLY A 38 11.34 0.62 3.32
N GLU A 39 11.38 -0.28 4.28
CA GLU A 39 10.20 -0.73 5.02
C GLU A 39 9.56 0.40 5.85
N ASN A 40 8.32 0.16 6.33
CA ASN A 40 7.70 1.04 7.30
C ASN A 40 8.52 1.03 8.60
N GLY A 41 8.83 2.23 9.11
CA GLY A 41 9.72 2.37 10.25
C GLY A 41 11.22 2.42 9.91
N ALA A 42 11.63 2.29 8.64
CA ALA A 42 13.03 2.40 8.22
C ALA A 42 13.67 3.78 8.44
N GLY A 43 12.85 4.81 8.74
CA GLY A 43 13.32 6.16 9.01
C GLY A 43 13.07 7.17 7.88
N LYS A 44 12.45 6.76 6.75
CA LYS A 44 12.16 7.62 5.58
C LYS A 44 11.44 8.92 5.96
N SER A 45 10.26 8.78 6.58
CA SER A 45 9.45 9.94 7.00
C SER A 45 10.15 10.78 8.07
N THR A 46 11.01 10.17 8.91
CA THR A 46 11.82 10.92 9.88
C THR A 46 12.88 11.76 9.16
N LEU A 47 13.53 11.23 8.12
CA LEU A 47 14.49 11.97 7.30
C LEU A 47 13.82 13.15 6.60
N ILE A 48 12.66 12.92 5.97
CA ILE A 48 11.85 13.96 5.31
C ILE A 48 11.40 15.04 6.31
N LYS A 49 10.85 14.64 7.46
CA LYS A 49 10.42 15.59 8.51
C LYS A 49 11.60 16.36 9.11
N THR A 50 12.81 15.78 9.09
CA THR A 50 14.04 16.48 9.50
C THR A 50 14.44 17.52 8.47
N LEU A 51 14.33 17.23 7.17
CA LEU A 51 14.54 18.19 6.08
C LEU A 51 13.51 19.33 6.15
N ALA A 52 12.24 19.01 6.43
CA ALA A 52 11.15 19.96 6.60
C ALA A 52 11.24 20.78 7.90
N GLY A 53 12.24 20.54 8.74
CA GLY A 53 12.41 21.26 10.01
C GLY A 53 11.37 20.91 11.10
N ILE A 54 10.47 19.94 10.84
CA ILE A 54 9.49 19.46 11.83
C ILE A 54 10.21 18.73 12.97
N HIS A 55 11.25 17.97 12.63
CA HIS A 55 12.11 17.33 13.61
C HIS A 55 13.50 17.98 13.60
N LYS A 56 13.96 18.41 14.74
CA LYS A 56 15.33 18.89 14.91
C LYS A 56 16.28 17.67 14.90
N ARG A 57 17.29 17.68 14.03
CA ARG A 57 18.36 16.67 14.03
C ARG A 57 19.16 16.75 15.34
N ASP A 58 19.61 15.61 15.83
CA ASP A 58 20.44 15.56 17.04
C ASP A 58 21.92 15.66 16.66
N GLN A 59 22.32 15.12 15.49
CA GLN A 59 23.68 15.21 14.93
C GLN A 59 23.62 15.34 13.40
N GLY A 60 24.72 15.76 12.82
CA GLY A 60 24.89 15.91 11.37
C GLY A 60 24.48 17.27 10.85
N THR A 61 24.62 17.46 9.53
CA THR A 61 24.37 18.72 8.85
C THR A 61 23.57 18.49 7.58
N ILE A 62 22.63 19.38 7.26
CA ILE A 62 21.95 19.44 5.94
C ILE A 62 22.47 20.68 5.24
N ARG A 63 22.91 20.53 3.99
CA ARG A 63 23.37 21.65 3.15
C ARG A 63 22.48 21.80 1.94
N PHE A 64 22.25 23.05 1.54
CA PHE A 64 21.62 23.42 0.28
C PHE A 64 22.61 24.22 -0.56
N ARG A 65 22.98 23.71 -1.76
CA ARG A 65 24.01 24.31 -2.64
C ARG A 65 25.32 24.62 -1.88
N GLY A 66 25.72 23.71 -0.97
CA GLY A 66 26.94 23.82 -0.16
C GLY A 66 26.80 24.67 1.12
N GLU A 67 25.73 25.43 1.30
CA GLU A 67 25.48 26.25 2.50
C GLU A 67 24.61 25.50 3.51
N ASP A 68 24.79 25.77 4.81
CA ASP A 68 23.97 25.18 5.86
C ASP A 68 22.48 25.48 5.65
N TYR A 69 21.68 24.42 5.60
CA TYR A 69 20.25 24.51 5.41
C TYR A 69 19.48 24.37 6.72
N HIS A 70 18.67 25.39 6.95
CA HIS A 70 17.62 25.37 7.97
C HIS A 70 16.30 25.69 7.31
N HIS A 71 15.35 24.75 7.38
CA HIS A 71 14.01 25.00 6.85
C HIS A 71 13.40 26.22 7.53
N ARG A 72 12.86 27.11 6.73
CA ARG A 72 12.10 28.28 7.20
C ARG A 72 10.67 28.14 6.73
N PRO A 73 9.68 28.45 7.57
CA PRO A 73 8.29 28.49 7.11
C PRO A 73 8.14 29.37 5.88
N PRO A 74 7.25 29.01 4.93
CA PRO A 74 7.01 29.81 3.76
C PRO A 74 6.63 31.24 4.15
N ARG A 75 7.29 32.20 3.51
CA ARG A 75 6.92 33.61 3.61
C ARG A 75 6.32 34.07 2.29
N PRO A 76 5.26 34.89 2.34
CA PRO A 76 4.68 35.45 1.12
C PRO A 76 5.73 36.08 0.20
N ASN A 77 5.68 35.74 -1.08
CA ASN A 77 6.59 36.24 -2.12
C ASN A 77 8.09 35.98 -1.90
N GLN A 78 8.45 34.92 -1.19
CA GLN A 78 9.84 34.45 -1.09
C GLN A 78 9.96 33.04 -1.68
N PRO A 79 10.95 32.79 -2.56
CA PRO A 79 11.23 31.44 -3.08
C PRO A 79 11.50 30.46 -1.93
N GLN A 80 10.98 29.27 -2.06
CA GLN A 80 11.28 28.18 -1.12
C GLN A 80 12.36 27.28 -1.74
N LYS A 81 13.39 26.95 -0.96
CA LYS A 81 14.43 26.04 -1.43
C LYS A 81 13.90 24.63 -1.62
N VAL A 82 12.99 24.19 -0.73
CA VAL A 82 12.42 22.84 -0.73
C VAL A 82 10.92 22.90 -0.52
N ALA A 83 10.15 22.25 -1.37
CA ALA A 83 8.70 22.10 -1.23
C ALA A 83 8.34 20.64 -0.95
N PHE A 84 7.25 20.44 -0.22
CA PHE A 84 6.81 19.11 0.24
C PHE A 84 5.38 18.84 -0.24
N ILE A 85 5.18 17.64 -0.77
CA ILE A 85 3.88 17.07 -1.06
C ILE A 85 3.74 15.86 -0.16
N HIS A 86 2.83 15.95 0.79
CA HIS A 86 2.52 14.88 1.74
C HIS A 86 1.45 13.96 1.18
N GLN A 87 1.33 12.76 1.74
CA GLN A 87 0.37 11.75 1.36
C GLN A 87 -1.10 12.24 1.39
N ASP A 88 -1.43 13.13 2.31
CA ASP A 88 -2.74 13.76 2.46
C ASP A 88 -2.93 15.02 1.58
N LEU A 89 -1.93 15.34 0.72
CA LEU A 89 -1.86 16.50 -0.17
C LEU A 89 -1.93 17.85 0.54
N GLY A 90 -2.42 17.95 1.76
CA GLY A 90 -2.56 19.18 2.54
C GLY A 90 -3.35 20.29 1.83
N LEU A 91 -4.33 19.93 1.02
CA LEU A 91 -5.24 20.85 0.34
C LEU A 91 -6.46 21.13 1.20
N ILE A 92 -6.98 22.35 1.12
CA ILE A 92 -8.23 22.73 1.78
C ILE A 92 -9.36 22.53 0.78
N GLU A 93 -10.19 21.50 1.00
CA GLU A 93 -11.15 21.00 0.01
C GLU A 93 -12.26 21.99 -0.37
N TRP A 94 -12.75 22.81 0.59
CA TRP A 94 -13.79 23.81 0.32
C TRP A 94 -13.26 25.08 -0.36
N MET A 95 -11.95 25.28 -0.40
CA MET A 95 -11.31 26.39 -1.11
C MET A 95 -11.14 26.08 -2.60
N THR A 96 -11.03 27.15 -3.38
CA THR A 96 -10.68 27.04 -4.80
C THR A 96 -9.22 26.66 -5.00
N VAL A 97 -8.87 26.23 -6.21
CA VAL A 97 -7.47 25.99 -6.59
C VAL A 97 -6.64 27.25 -6.41
N ALA A 98 -7.15 28.41 -6.86
CA ALA A 98 -6.48 29.70 -6.71
C ALA A 98 -6.20 30.04 -5.25
N GLU A 99 -7.15 29.82 -4.36
CA GLU A 99 -6.98 30.04 -2.92
C GLU A 99 -5.94 29.12 -2.31
N ASN A 100 -5.94 27.82 -2.68
CA ASN A 100 -4.94 26.85 -2.23
C ASN A 100 -3.52 27.21 -2.69
N VAL A 101 -3.34 27.67 -3.93
CA VAL A 101 -2.06 28.16 -4.45
C VAL A 101 -1.66 29.45 -3.76
N GLY A 102 -2.61 30.40 -3.59
CA GLY A 102 -2.39 31.66 -2.92
C GLY A 102 -1.96 31.54 -1.46
N MET A 103 -2.42 30.50 -0.76
CA MET A 103 -1.96 30.22 0.60
C MET A 103 -0.47 29.90 0.68
N ALA A 104 0.10 29.24 -0.32
CA ALA A 104 1.51 28.88 -0.34
C ALA A 104 2.41 30.04 -0.78
N GLN A 105 1.99 30.79 -1.79
CA GLN A 105 2.75 31.94 -2.31
C GLN A 105 2.56 33.22 -1.49
N GLY A 106 1.46 33.32 -0.75
CA GLY A 106 0.92 34.57 -0.21
C GLY A 106 -0.02 35.27 -1.20
N PHE A 107 -1.10 35.82 -0.69
CA PHE A 107 -2.06 36.58 -1.49
C PHE A 107 -1.48 37.92 -1.93
N SER A 108 -1.59 38.20 -3.21
CA SER A 108 -1.32 39.54 -3.76
C SER A 108 -2.29 40.56 -3.17
N ARG A 109 -1.81 41.76 -2.87
CA ARG A 109 -2.65 42.80 -2.25
C ARG A 109 -2.60 44.07 -3.09
N ARG A 110 -3.77 44.64 -3.33
CA ARG A 110 -3.93 45.94 -3.94
C ARG A 110 -4.72 46.82 -2.97
N ILE A 111 -4.15 47.93 -2.51
CA ILE A 111 -4.77 48.84 -1.52
C ILE A 111 -5.23 48.08 -0.27
N SER A 112 -4.38 47.24 0.29
CA SER A 112 -4.66 46.37 1.48
C SER A 112 -5.73 45.27 1.31
N LEU A 113 -6.39 45.17 0.18
CA LEU A 113 -7.33 44.09 -0.18
C LEU A 113 -6.64 43.03 -1.03
N ILE A 114 -7.13 41.79 -0.95
CA ILE A 114 -6.63 40.70 -1.80
C ILE A 114 -6.98 40.99 -3.25
N ASP A 115 -5.99 40.90 -4.13
CA ASP A 115 -6.16 40.96 -5.57
C ASP A 115 -6.44 39.55 -6.10
N TRP A 116 -7.73 39.24 -6.23
CA TRP A 116 -8.18 37.92 -6.66
C TRP A 116 -7.78 37.62 -8.12
N GLN A 117 -7.82 38.63 -9.01
CA GLN A 117 -7.41 38.43 -10.40
C GLN A 117 -5.93 38.07 -10.51
N ASP A 118 -5.07 38.68 -9.70
CA ASP A 118 -3.65 38.30 -9.70
C ASP A 118 -3.46 36.91 -9.07
N THR A 119 -4.23 36.59 -8.04
CA THR A 119 -4.20 35.26 -7.40
C THR A 119 -4.59 34.16 -8.40
N GLU A 120 -5.67 34.35 -9.17
CA GLU A 120 -6.10 33.43 -10.23
C GLU A 120 -5.05 33.29 -11.32
N ARG A 121 -4.50 34.39 -11.85
CA ARG A 121 -3.42 34.37 -12.85
C ARG A 121 -2.16 33.63 -12.37
N ARG A 122 -1.83 33.73 -11.09
CA ARG A 122 -0.71 32.96 -10.49
C ARG A 122 -1.03 31.47 -10.42
N ALA A 123 -2.25 31.12 -10.07
CA ALA A 123 -2.69 29.73 -10.06
C ALA A 123 -2.72 29.14 -11.47
N GLU A 124 -3.22 29.86 -12.49
CA GLU A 124 -3.15 29.46 -13.91
C GLU A 124 -1.71 29.15 -14.35
N ARG A 125 -0.78 30.06 -14.01
CA ARG A 125 0.64 29.84 -14.31
C ARG A 125 1.21 28.61 -13.62
N ALA A 126 0.84 28.38 -12.35
CA ALA A 126 1.26 27.21 -11.60
C ALA A 126 0.68 25.90 -12.19
N LEU A 127 -0.60 25.90 -12.56
CA LEU A 127 -1.25 24.77 -13.24
C LEU A 127 -0.61 24.46 -14.60
N ALA A 128 -0.27 25.49 -15.36
CA ALA A 128 0.42 25.33 -16.64
C ALA A 128 1.79 24.64 -16.51
N LEU A 129 2.48 24.78 -15.35
CA LEU A 129 3.76 24.11 -15.09
C LEU A 129 3.61 22.58 -15.03
N VAL A 130 2.43 22.09 -14.62
CA VAL A 130 2.10 20.65 -14.50
C VAL A 130 1.18 20.18 -15.63
N GLY A 131 1.04 20.96 -16.70
CA GLY A 131 0.24 20.58 -17.87
C GLY A 131 -1.27 20.56 -17.64
N CYS A 132 -1.77 21.27 -16.62
CA CYS A 132 -3.20 21.36 -16.30
C CYS A 132 -3.81 22.65 -16.82
N ALA A 133 -5.06 22.56 -17.34
CA ALA A 133 -5.81 23.67 -17.92
C ALA A 133 -7.23 23.82 -17.33
N PHE A 134 -7.46 23.33 -16.10
CA PHE A 134 -8.76 23.55 -15.45
C PHE A 134 -8.84 24.94 -14.77
N ASP A 135 -10.07 25.38 -14.56
CA ASP A 135 -10.38 26.71 -14.03
C ASP A 135 -9.85 26.83 -12.57
N PRO A 136 -8.98 27.82 -12.28
CA PRO A 136 -8.52 28.10 -10.92
C PRO A 136 -9.63 28.42 -9.91
N ALA A 137 -10.82 28.83 -10.36
CA ALA A 137 -12.00 29.07 -9.53
C ALA A 137 -12.70 27.76 -9.10
N THR A 138 -12.33 26.59 -9.68
CA THR A 138 -12.88 25.30 -9.28
C THR A 138 -12.52 25.00 -7.82
N ARG A 139 -13.48 24.48 -7.04
CA ARG A 139 -13.23 24.05 -5.67
C ARG A 139 -12.46 22.71 -5.69
N VAL A 140 -11.52 22.57 -4.77
CA VAL A 140 -10.71 21.36 -4.70
C VAL A 140 -11.54 20.10 -4.43
N GLN A 141 -12.64 20.20 -3.66
CA GLN A 141 -13.54 19.06 -3.43
C GLN A 141 -14.16 18.47 -4.72
N ASP A 142 -14.33 19.28 -5.76
CA ASP A 142 -14.96 18.90 -7.03
C ASP A 142 -13.96 18.27 -8.02
N LEU A 143 -12.68 18.23 -7.64
CA LEU A 143 -11.61 17.64 -8.43
C LEU A 143 -11.46 16.14 -8.16
N SER A 144 -11.07 15.39 -9.18
CA SER A 144 -10.59 14.02 -9.04
C SER A 144 -9.33 13.97 -8.17
N ARG A 145 -8.98 12.78 -7.68
CA ARG A 145 -7.80 12.62 -6.84
C ARG A 145 -6.50 12.96 -7.56
N THR A 146 -6.40 12.64 -8.84
CA THR A 146 -5.25 13.03 -9.68
C THR A 146 -5.15 14.52 -9.82
N GLU A 147 -6.25 15.19 -10.15
CA GLU A 147 -6.27 16.64 -10.25
C GLU A 147 -5.88 17.29 -8.92
N LYS A 148 -6.36 16.78 -7.79
CA LYS A 148 -5.90 17.19 -6.44
C LYS A 148 -4.38 17.04 -6.29
N SER A 149 -3.81 15.91 -6.73
CA SER A 149 -2.36 15.69 -6.67
C SER A 149 -1.61 16.71 -7.55
N LEU A 150 -2.09 16.97 -8.77
CA LEU A 150 -1.51 17.97 -9.66
C LEU A 150 -1.63 19.40 -9.09
N VAL A 151 -2.74 19.73 -8.42
CA VAL A 151 -2.88 21.01 -7.68
C VAL A 151 -1.86 21.12 -6.55
N ALA A 152 -1.64 20.05 -5.79
CA ALA A 152 -0.63 20.05 -4.73
C ALA A 152 0.79 20.26 -5.28
N ILE A 153 1.11 19.66 -6.43
CA ILE A 153 2.38 19.87 -7.13
C ILE A 153 2.46 21.31 -7.66
N ALA A 154 1.43 21.79 -8.35
CA ALA A 154 1.37 23.17 -8.86
C ALA A 154 1.56 24.18 -7.72
N ARG A 155 0.90 23.98 -6.58
CA ARG A 155 1.06 24.79 -5.37
C ARG A 155 2.51 24.78 -4.85
N ALA A 156 3.15 23.60 -4.83
CA ALA A 156 4.53 23.48 -4.40
C ALA A 156 5.49 24.21 -5.34
N LEU A 157 5.29 24.06 -6.65
CA LEU A 157 6.10 24.73 -7.68
C LEU A 157 5.86 26.23 -7.77
N ALA A 158 4.67 26.68 -7.44
CA ALA A 158 4.34 28.11 -7.38
C ALA A 158 5.28 28.86 -6.40
N THR A 159 5.93 28.15 -5.48
CA THR A 159 6.94 28.72 -4.56
C THR A 159 8.36 28.78 -5.15
N GLU A 160 8.54 28.45 -6.43
CA GLU A 160 9.84 28.42 -7.12
C GLU A 160 10.87 27.52 -6.40
N ALA A 161 10.43 26.35 -5.93
CA ALA A 161 11.29 25.42 -5.22
C ALA A 161 12.31 24.75 -6.15
N ASP A 162 13.57 24.71 -5.70
CA ASP A 162 14.63 23.96 -6.38
C ASP A 162 14.56 22.45 -6.12
N VAL A 163 13.95 22.05 -5.01
CA VAL A 163 13.81 20.63 -4.60
C VAL A 163 12.35 20.34 -4.24
N LEU A 164 11.85 19.23 -4.78
CA LEU A 164 10.51 18.72 -4.51
C LEU A 164 10.59 17.37 -3.78
N VAL A 165 9.89 17.27 -2.67
CA VAL A 165 9.75 16.00 -1.93
C VAL A 165 8.32 15.50 -2.11
N LEU A 166 8.18 14.30 -2.70
CA LEU A 166 6.91 13.63 -2.94
C LEU A 166 6.83 12.39 -2.02
N ASP A 167 5.93 12.42 -1.04
CA ASP A 167 5.76 11.33 -0.08
C ASP A 167 4.52 10.51 -0.47
N GLU A 168 4.74 9.35 -1.11
CA GLU A 168 3.73 8.43 -1.64
C GLU A 168 2.66 9.08 -2.53
N PRO A 169 3.02 9.87 -3.55
CA PRO A 169 2.06 10.68 -4.30
C PRO A 169 1.05 9.86 -5.12
N THR A 170 1.32 8.57 -5.32
CA THR A 170 0.53 7.65 -6.15
C THR A 170 -0.25 6.59 -5.36
N ALA A 171 -0.18 6.61 -4.01
CA ALA A 171 -0.72 5.55 -3.15
C ALA A 171 -2.21 5.20 -3.40
N SER A 172 -2.97 6.13 -3.98
CA SER A 172 -4.42 5.95 -4.24
C SER A 172 -4.81 6.24 -5.67
N LEU A 173 -3.84 6.33 -6.60
CA LEU A 173 -4.09 6.64 -8.00
C LEU A 173 -4.20 5.35 -8.84
N PRO A 174 -5.16 5.27 -9.79
CA PRO A 174 -5.18 4.28 -10.85
C PRO A 174 -3.94 4.39 -11.76
N ALA A 175 -3.62 3.32 -12.50
CA ALA A 175 -2.39 3.25 -13.30
C ALA A 175 -2.29 4.31 -14.41
N ASP A 176 -3.42 4.66 -15.04
CA ASP A 176 -3.51 5.72 -16.06
C ASP A 176 -3.28 7.12 -15.48
N GLU A 177 -3.70 7.33 -14.24
CA GLU A 177 -3.50 8.58 -13.52
C GLU A 177 -2.06 8.74 -13.02
N VAL A 178 -1.39 7.63 -12.67
CA VAL A 178 0.05 7.63 -12.35
C VAL A 178 0.88 8.11 -13.53
N GLU A 179 0.51 7.70 -14.76
CA GLU A 179 1.22 8.17 -15.97
C GLU A 179 1.13 9.69 -16.14
N ARG A 180 -0.06 10.26 -15.98
CA ARG A 180 -0.25 11.71 -16.03
C ARG A 180 0.61 12.46 -15.00
N LEU A 181 0.72 11.90 -13.79
CA LEU A 181 1.60 12.45 -12.76
C LEU A 181 3.07 12.44 -13.23
N PHE A 182 3.54 11.33 -13.80
CA PHE A 182 4.90 11.21 -14.29
C PHE A 182 5.19 12.16 -15.45
N GLU A 183 4.22 12.32 -16.36
CA GLU A 183 4.32 13.32 -17.44
C GLU A 183 4.48 14.74 -16.90
N ALA A 184 3.79 15.08 -15.82
CA ALA A 184 3.92 16.40 -15.18
C ALA A 184 5.28 16.59 -14.46
N LEU A 185 5.92 15.52 -13.98
CA LEU A 185 7.22 15.59 -13.31
C LEU A 185 8.40 15.71 -14.30
N ARG A 186 8.29 15.20 -15.52
CA ARG A 186 9.37 15.26 -16.54
C ARG A 186 9.85 16.67 -16.87
N PRO A 187 8.95 17.65 -17.20
CA PRO A 187 9.37 19.02 -17.48
C PRO A 187 10.06 19.70 -16.29
N LEU A 188 9.72 19.33 -15.07
CA LEU A 188 10.35 19.87 -13.88
C LEU A 188 11.79 19.39 -13.74
N ARG A 189 12.01 18.11 -13.99
CA ARG A 189 13.34 17.51 -14.05
C ARG A 189 14.21 18.24 -15.11
N GLU A 190 13.67 18.50 -16.29
CA GLU A 190 14.37 19.21 -17.37
C GLU A 190 14.72 20.66 -16.99
N ARG A 191 13.93 21.30 -16.14
CA ARG A 191 14.20 22.64 -15.58
C ARG A 191 15.22 22.63 -14.43
N GLY A 192 15.75 21.47 -14.06
CA GLY A 192 16.75 21.34 -13.01
C GLY A 192 16.18 21.13 -11.60
N VAL A 193 14.87 20.96 -11.42
CA VAL A 193 14.29 20.63 -10.10
C VAL A 193 14.76 19.25 -9.65
N GLY A 194 15.44 19.19 -8.50
CA GLY A 194 15.80 17.92 -7.87
C GLY A 194 14.60 17.32 -7.10
N MET A 195 14.43 16.00 -7.13
CA MET A 195 13.27 15.37 -6.51
C MET A 195 13.66 14.22 -5.60
N ILE A 196 12.99 14.13 -4.44
CA ILE A 196 12.98 12.95 -3.58
C ILE A 196 11.61 12.31 -3.72
N TYR A 197 11.57 11.10 -4.29
CA TYR A 197 10.35 10.35 -4.55
C TYR A 197 10.26 9.19 -3.56
N VAL A 198 9.38 9.28 -2.56
CA VAL A 198 9.14 8.20 -1.61
C VAL A 198 8.04 7.31 -2.14
N SER A 199 8.32 6.04 -2.35
CA SER A 199 7.35 5.03 -2.79
C SER A 199 7.72 3.66 -2.24
N HIS A 200 6.72 2.80 -2.16
CA HIS A 200 6.90 1.36 -1.91
C HIS A 200 6.61 0.53 -3.18
N ARG A 201 6.25 1.17 -4.29
CA ARG A 201 5.94 0.56 -5.60
C ARG A 201 7.18 0.56 -6.49
N LEU A 202 7.79 -0.60 -6.64
CA LEU A 202 9.05 -0.72 -7.39
C LEU A 202 8.86 -0.46 -8.89
N ASP A 203 7.71 -0.84 -9.47
CA ASP A 203 7.34 -0.54 -10.85
C ASP A 203 7.42 0.97 -11.17
N GLU A 204 6.97 1.81 -10.27
CA GLU A 204 7.06 3.27 -10.39
C GLU A 204 8.51 3.75 -10.34
N VAL A 205 9.28 3.20 -9.40
CA VAL A 205 10.69 3.58 -9.21
C VAL A 205 11.50 3.34 -10.47
N PHE A 206 11.36 2.17 -11.10
CA PHE A 206 12.05 1.85 -12.35
C PHE A 206 11.66 2.71 -13.55
N ARG A 207 10.51 3.37 -13.48
CA ARG A 207 9.98 4.22 -14.56
C ARG A 207 10.41 5.67 -14.45
N ILE A 208 10.58 6.20 -13.23
CA ILE A 208 10.78 7.63 -13.02
C ILE A 208 12.13 8.00 -12.39
N ALA A 209 12.72 7.14 -11.56
CA ALA A 209 13.89 7.50 -10.79
C ALA A 209 15.21 7.31 -11.55
N ASP A 210 16.19 8.19 -11.29
CA ASP A 210 17.57 8.06 -11.75
C ASP A 210 18.40 7.19 -10.81
N ARG A 211 18.21 7.39 -9.49
CA ARG A 211 18.91 6.65 -8.43
C ARG A 211 17.91 6.17 -7.39
N VAL A 212 18.26 5.09 -6.73
CA VAL A 212 17.58 4.56 -5.55
C VAL A 212 18.44 4.77 -4.31
N ALA A 213 17.82 5.21 -3.24
CA ALA A 213 18.39 5.31 -1.90
C ALA A 213 17.58 4.41 -0.97
N VAL A 214 18.17 3.33 -0.48
CA VAL A 214 17.49 2.33 0.34
C VAL A 214 17.82 2.53 1.80
N MET A 215 16.81 2.73 2.63
CA MET A 215 16.91 2.85 4.09
C MET A 215 16.43 1.58 4.78
N ARG A 216 17.16 1.14 5.81
CA ARG A 216 16.75 0.05 6.70
C ARG A 216 17.26 0.30 8.12
N ASP A 217 16.41 0.10 9.14
CA ASP A 217 16.73 0.26 10.56
C ASP A 217 17.37 1.61 10.91
N GLY A 218 16.95 2.68 10.23
CA GLY A 218 17.46 4.03 10.42
C GLY A 218 18.80 4.32 9.74
N ARG A 219 19.30 3.46 8.87
CA ARG A 219 20.56 3.62 8.11
C ARG A 219 20.32 3.66 6.62
N MET A 220 21.16 4.35 5.88
CA MET A 220 21.28 4.21 4.43
C MET A 220 22.09 2.95 4.13
N VAL A 221 21.46 1.94 3.50
CA VAL A 221 22.13 0.66 3.20
C VAL A 221 22.66 0.61 1.78
N ALA A 222 22.06 1.36 0.85
CA ALA A 222 22.55 1.47 -0.52
C ALA A 222 22.07 2.78 -1.15
N VAL A 223 22.92 3.32 -2.05
CA VAL A 223 22.55 4.38 -3.01
C VAL A 223 23.14 3.96 -4.35
N LYS A 224 22.28 3.70 -5.34
CA LYS A 224 22.67 3.14 -6.64
C LYS A 224 21.91 3.78 -7.79
N PRO A 225 22.48 3.84 -9.02
CA PRO A 225 21.69 4.13 -10.23
C PRO A 225 20.61 3.06 -10.44
N VAL A 226 19.40 3.48 -10.84
CA VAL A 226 18.31 2.55 -11.17
C VAL A 226 18.70 1.61 -12.30
N ALA A 227 19.42 2.14 -13.31
CA ALA A 227 19.88 1.36 -14.47
C ALA A 227 20.84 0.19 -14.12
N GLU A 228 21.48 0.23 -12.95
CA GLU A 228 22.40 -0.80 -12.45
C GLU A 228 21.74 -1.72 -11.42
N THR A 229 20.42 -1.66 -11.28
CA THR A 229 19.70 -2.34 -10.21
C THR A 229 18.57 -3.19 -10.80
N THR A 230 18.26 -4.30 -10.16
CA THR A 230 17.11 -5.15 -10.52
C THR A 230 16.02 -5.06 -9.45
N PRO A 231 14.74 -5.32 -9.79
CA PRO A 231 13.66 -5.37 -8.80
C PRO A 231 13.98 -6.32 -7.65
N GLN A 232 14.57 -7.48 -7.97
CA GLN A 232 14.98 -8.49 -7.01
C GLN A 232 16.01 -7.97 -6.01
N GLU A 233 17.05 -7.29 -6.52
CA GLU A 233 18.11 -6.71 -5.69
C GLU A 233 17.54 -5.62 -4.76
N LEU A 234 16.60 -4.79 -5.24
CA LEU A 234 15.95 -3.77 -4.41
C LEU A 234 15.15 -4.40 -3.27
N VAL A 235 14.39 -5.45 -3.54
CA VAL A 235 13.69 -6.20 -2.50
C VAL A 235 14.66 -6.74 -1.47
N ASP A 236 15.76 -7.37 -1.89
CA ASP A 236 16.80 -7.89 -0.99
C ASP A 236 17.41 -6.80 -0.11
N LEU A 237 17.69 -5.63 -0.67
CA LEU A 237 18.23 -4.48 0.06
C LEU A 237 17.23 -3.91 1.08
N ILE A 238 15.96 -3.78 0.68
CA ILE A 238 14.88 -3.25 1.53
C ILE A 238 14.66 -4.16 2.74
N VAL A 239 14.53 -5.47 2.50
CA VAL A 239 14.17 -6.45 3.53
C VAL A 239 15.40 -7.00 4.27
N GLY A 240 16.57 -7.00 3.63
CA GLY A 240 17.80 -7.54 4.22
C GLY A 240 17.93 -9.05 4.17
N ARG A 241 17.09 -9.71 3.38
CA ARG A 241 17.12 -11.15 3.10
C ARG A 241 16.86 -11.39 1.62
N PRO A 242 17.40 -12.47 1.03
CA PRO A 242 17.11 -12.82 -0.36
C PRO A 242 15.60 -13.00 -0.61
N ALA A 243 15.06 -12.34 -1.62
CA ALA A 243 13.63 -12.36 -1.91
C ALA A 243 13.09 -13.76 -2.24
N HIS A 244 13.91 -14.65 -2.83
CA HIS A 244 13.51 -16.05 -3.05
C HIS A 244 13.21 -16.82 -1.75
N GLN A 245 13.74 -16.37 -0.60
CA GLN A 245 13.42 -16.92 0.72
C GLN A 245 12.15 -16.32 1.34
N MET A 246 11.62 -15.24 0.75
CA MET A 246 10.46 -14.52 1.24
C MET A 246 9.15 -15.10 0.70
N PHE A 247 9.17 -15.56 -0.54
CA PHE A 247 8.02 -16.08 -1.29
C PHE A 247 8.21 -17.56 -1.61
N ALA A 248 8.78 -18.34 -0.66
CA ALA A 248 8.84 -19.78 -0.84
C ALA A 248 7.40 -20.32 -0.90
N LYS A 249 7.04 -20.94 -2.03
CA LYS A 249 5.79 -21.71 -2.13
C LYS A 249 5.81 -22.74 -1.01
N SER A 250 4.72 -22.81 -0.23
CA SER A 250 4.55 -23.88 0.74
C SER A 250 4.61 -25.23 0.02
N HIS A 251 5.14 -26.23 0.71
CA HIS A 251 5.20 -27.58 0.16
C HIS A 251 3.77 -28.14 0.10
N TRP A 252 3.21 -28.23 -1.10
CA TRP A 252 1.88 -28.79 -1.27
C TRP A 252 1.98 -30.29 -1.57
N GLN A 253 1.32 -31.08 -0.76
CA GLN A 253 1.01 -32.48 -1.06
C GLN A 253 -0.48 -32.55 -1.36
N ASP A 254 -0.84 -33.38 -2.35
CA ASP A 254 -2.21 -33.54 -2.82
C ASP A 254 -3.12 -34.02 -1.66
N GLY A 255 -3.75 -33.06 -0.98
CA GLY A 255 -4.66 -33.30 0.14
C GLY A 255 -6.07 -33.70 -0.32
N PRO A 256 -6.94 -34.14 0.59
CA PRO A 256 -8.35 -34.43 0.29
C PRO A 256 -9.07 -33.16 -0.20
N GLU A 257 -10.14 -33.36 -1.01
CA GLU A 257 -11.04 -32.31 -1.43
C GLU A 257 -11.59 -31.57 -0.19
N ARG A 258 -11.38 -30.27 -0.13
CA ARG A 258 -11.87 -29.41 0.94
C ARG A 258 -13.11 -28.66 0.50
N LEU A 259 -13.05 -28.03 -0.68
CA LEU A 259 -14.12 -27.24 -1.28
C LEU A 259 -14.42 -27.76 -2.66
N ARG A 260 -15.71 -27.88 -3.00
CA ARG A 260 -16.18 -28.13 -4.35
C ARG A 260 -17.27 -27.13 -4.69
N VAL A 261 -17.13 -26.50 -5.83
CA VAL A 261 -18.04 -25.49 -6.40
C VAL A 261 -18.57 -26.00 -7.73
N GLU A 262 -19.86 -26.05 -7.91
CA GLU A 262 -20.52 -26.47 -9.14
C GLU A 262 -21.56 -25.46 -9.60
N ASN A 263 -21.43 -25.00 -10.84
CA ASN A 263 -22.36 -24.07 -11.51
C ASN A 263 -22.67 -22.81 -10.71
N LEU A 264 -21.67 -22.28 -9.97
CA LEU A 264 -21.86 -21.04 -9.22
C LEU A 264 -21.99 -19.86 -10.18
N THR A 265 -23.08 -19.12 -10.04
CA THR A 265 -23.33 -17.85 -10.74
C THR A 265 -23.65 -16.76 -9.72
N CYS A 266 -23.00 -15.60 -9.86
CA CYS A 266 -23.18 -14.46 -8.97
C CYS A 266 -23.29 -13.20 -9.82
N GLY A 267 -24.50 -12.63 -9.94
CA GLY A 267 -24.79 -11.54 -10.87
C GLY A 267 -24.48 -11.94 -12.32
N SER A 268 -23.54 -11.24 -12.95
CA SER A 268 -23.07 -11.55 -14.31
C SER A 268 -21.95 -12.57 -14.37
N VAL A 269 -21.42 -13.00 -13.21
CA VAL A 269 -20.26 -13.91 -13.11
C VAL A 269 -20.71 -15.37 -13.18
N GLY A 270 -20.04 -16.16 -13.98
CA GLY A 270 -20.25 -17.59 -14.04
C GLY A 270 -20.95 -18.06 -15.33
N PRO A 271 -21.40 -19.38 -15.39
CA PRO A 271 -21.21 -20.36 -14.32
C PRO A 271 -19.73 -20.75 -14.12
N VAL A 272 -19.30 -20.86 -12.86
CA VAL A 272 -17.97 -21.33 -12.53
C VAL A 272 -18.02 -22.68 -11.83
N ARG A 273 -16.98 -23.50 -12.11
CA ARG A 273 -16.80 -24.81 -11.47
C ARG A 273 -15.32 -24.98 -11.14
N PHE A 274 -15.02 -25.33 -9.88
CA PHE A 274 -13.67 -25.64 -9.43
C PHE A 274 -13.68 -26.37 -8.08
N GLU A 275 -12.52 -26.87 -7.72
CA GLU A 275 -12.27 -27.52 -6.44
C GLU A 275 -11.08 -26.86 -5.75
N ALA A 276 -11.02 -26.92 -4.43
CA ALA A 276 -9.84 -26.60 -3.65
C ALA A 276 -9.59 -27.69 -2.61
N ARG A 277 -8.32 -28.00 -2.37
CA ARG A 277 -7.90 -29.11 -1.52
C ARG A 277 -7.38 -28.64 -0.16
N SER A 278 -7.36 -29.53 0.80
CA SER A 278 -6.74 -29.29 2.10
C SER A 278 -5.24 -29.02 1.92
N GLY A 279 -4.74 -27.95 2.53
CA GLY A 279 -3.35 -27.55 2.37
C GLY A 279 -3.03 -26.93 1.02
N GLU A 280 -4.05 -26.51 0.25
CA GLU A 280 -3.86 -25.83 -1.01
C GLU A 280 -3.99 -24.30 -0.86
N LEU A 281 -3.15 -23.58 -1.58
CA LEU A 281 -3.26 -22.15 -1.81
C LEU A 281 -3.63 -21.93 -3.28
N LEU A 282 -4.94 -21.70 -3.52
CA LEU A 282 -5.55 -21.51 -4.83
C LEU A 282 -5.72 -20.02 -5.13
N GLY A 283 -5.21 -19.55 -6.28
CA GLY A 283 -5.44 -18.20 -6.76
C GLY A 283 -6.71 -18.07 -7.60
N LEU A 284 -7.57 -17.10 -7.33
CA LEU A 284 -8.57 -16.57 -8.26
C LEU A 284 -8.06 -15.21 -8.72
N VAL A 285 -7.59 -15.11 -9.96
CA VAL A 285 -6.85 -13.94 -10.44
C VAL A 285 -7.45 -13.39 -11.73
N GLY A 286 -7.52 -12.08 -11.86
CA GLY A 286 -8.00 -11.40 -13.05
C GLY A 286 -7.83 -9.89 -12.93
N LEU A 287 -8.10 -9.18 -14.01
CA LEU A 287 -8.19 -7.73 -13.96
C LEU A 287 -9.33 -7.29 -13.02
N ARG A 288 -9.29 -6.06 -12.56
CA ARG A 288 -10.35 -5.53 -11.70
C ARG A 288 -11.71 -5.61 -12.42
N GLY A 289 -12.70 -6.20 -11.72
CA GLY A 289 -14.04 -6.42 -12.30
C GLY A 289 -14.13 -7.63 -13.24
N ALA A 290 -13.14 -8.50 -13.33
CA ALA A 290 -13.20 -9.72 -14.16
C ALA A 290 -14.04 -10.85 -13.54
N GLY A 291 -14.55 -10.68 -12.30
CA GLY A 291 -15.52 -11.58 -11.65
C GLY A 291 -14.95 -12.41 -10.48
N GLN A 292 -13.64 -12.50 -10.29
CA GLN A 292 -13.02 -13.27 -9.20
C GLN A 292 -13.43 -12.76 -7.80
N GLU A 293 -13.65 -11.47 -7.65
CA GLU A 293 -14.05 -10.82 -6.38
C GLU A 293 -15.45 -11.29 -5.96
N ALA A 294 -16.41 -11.30 -6.90
CA ALA A 294 -17.79 -11.75 -6.63
C ALA A 294 -17.85 -13.22 -6.19
N VAL A 295 -17.03 -14.10 -6.81
CA VAL A 295 -16.95 -15.51 -6.41
C VAL A 295 -16.41 -15.65 -4.98
N GLY A 296 -15.36 -14.90 -4.61
CA GLY A 296 -14.84 -14.88 -3.23
C GLY A 296 -15.91 -14.46 -2.23
N ARG A 297 -16.64 -13.39 -2.51
CA ARG A 297 -17.72 -12.86 -1.67
C ARG A 297 -18.90 -13.82 -1.55
N ALA A 298 -19.31 -14.47 -2.64
CA ALA A 298 -20.36 -15.49 -2.65
C ALA A 298 -20.00 -16.67 -1.75
N LEU A 299 -18.76 -17.17 -1.80
CA LEU A 299 -18.30 -18.27 -0.95
C LEU A 299 -18.24 -17.90 0.53
N PHE A 300 -18.20 -16.62 0.88
CA PHE A 300 -18.32 -16.14 2.25
C PHE A 300 -19.77 -15.83 2.66
N GLY A 301 -20.73 -15.96 1.74
CA GLY A 301 -22.14 -15.62 1.99
C GLY A 301 -22.40 -14.11 2.10
N ALA A 302 -21.51 -13.28 1.56
CA ALA A 302 -21.63 -11.83 1.51
C ALA A 302 -22.36 -11.36 0.24
N GLU A 303 -22.38 -12.18 -0.81
CA GLU A 303 -23.12 -11.95 -2.04
C GLU A 303 -24.03 -13.13 -2.36
N ALA A 304 -25.21 -12.85 -2.91
CA ALA A 304 -26.15 -13.88 -3.33
C ALA A 304 -25.64 -14.59 -4.58
N PHE A 305 -25.82 -15.92 -4.65
CA PHE A 305 -25.44 -16.72 -5.79
C PHE A 305 -26.42 -17.87 -6.01
N ASP A 306 -26.42 -18.42 -7.21
CA ASP A 306 -27.01 -19.70 -7.56
C ASP A 306 -25.91 -20.75 -7.77
N GLY A 307 -26.23 -22.03 -7.56
CA GLY A 307 -25.25 -23.12 -7.69
C GLY A 307 -25.13 -23.95 -6.44
N LEU A 308 -24.13 -24.81 -6.42
CA LEU A 308 -23.92 -25.75 -5.33
C LEU A 308 -22.48 -25.67 -4.81
N VAL A 309 -22.34 -25.61 -3.50
CA VAL A 309 -21.03 -25.54 -2.81
C VAL A 309 -20.99 -26.60 -1.72
N TRP A 310 -19.88 -27.36 -1.66
CA TRP A 310 -19.61 -28.34 -0.61
C TRP A 310 -18.31 -28.04 0.10
N LEU A 311 -18.29 -28.25 1.40
CA LEU A 311 -17.09 -28.18 2.23
C LEU A 311 -16.96 -29.50 3.01
N ASP A 312 -15.83 -30.19 2.88
CA ASP A 312 -15.63 -31.55 3.43
C ASP A 312 -16.75 -32.53 3.03
N GLY A 313 -17.19 -32.48 1.78
CA GLY A 313 -18.27 -33.32 1.26
C GLY A 313 -19.68 -32.98 1.75
N LYS A 314 -19.86 -31.97 2.59
CA LYS A 314 -21.15 -31.48 3.07
C LYS A 314 -21.60 -30.28 2.28
N ARG A 315 -22.82 -30.30 1.77
CA ARG A 315 -23.40 -29.13 1.09
C ARG A 315 -23.51 -27.97 2.07
N LEU A 316 -22.98 -26.82 1.67
CA LEU A 316 -23.05 -25.59 2.45
C LEU A 316 -24.34 -24.82 2.18
N ASP A 317 -24.89 -24.28 3.25
CA ASP A 317 -25.80 -23.13 3.18
C ASP A 317 -24.95 -21.86 3.34
N LEU A 318 -24.85 -21.07 2.29
CA LEU A 318 -24.12 -19.79 2.26
C LEU A 318 -25.08 -18.60 2.10
N SER A 319 -26.33 -18.76 2.60
CA SER A 319 -27.34 -17.70 2.56
C SER A 319 -26.99 -16.47 3.41
N SER A 320 -25.94 -16.57 4.22
CA SER A 320 -25.45 -15.46 5.06
C SER A 320 -24.02 -15.66 5.52
N VAL A 321 -23.34 -14.56 5.82
CA VAL A 321 -22.01 -14.56 6.47
C VAL A 321 -21.97 -15.40 7.75
N ARG A 322 -23.06 -15.37 8.54
CA ARG A 322 -23.18 -16.18 9.78
C ARG A 322 -23.13 -17.66 9.47
N ALA A 323 -23.80 -18.13 8.43
CA ALA A 323 -23.80 -19.53 8.01
C ALA A 323 -22.40 -19.95 7.53
N ALA A 324 -21.73 -19.13 6.72
CA ALA A 324 -20.37 -19.35 6.27
C ALA A 324 -19.38 -19.46 7.45
N LEU A 325 -19.46 -18.54 8.41
CA LEU A 325 -18.65 -18.57 9.63
C LEU A 325 -18.87 -19.84 10.45
N ALA A 326 -20.12 -20.28 10.61
CA ALA A 326 -20.47 -21.51 11.34
C ALA A 326 -19.95 -22.77 10.63
N ALA A 327 -19.88 -22.75 9.29
CA ALA A 327 -19.30 -23.82 8.48
C ALA A 327 -17.76 -23.88 8.53
N GLY A 328 -17.11 -22.86 9.05
CA GLY A 328 -15.66 -22.79 9.14
C GLY A 328 -14.99 -22.03 7.98
N VAL A 329 -15.74 -21.19 7.27
CA VAL A 329 -15.21 -20.27 6.27
C VAL A 329 -14.81 -18.96 6.94
N GLY A 330 -13.71 -18.35 6.51
CA GLY A 330 -13.25 -17.02 6.94
C GLY A 330 -12.96 -16.12 5.74
N LEU A 331 -12.98 -14.80 5.95
CA LEU A 331 -12.66 -13.81 4.93
C LEU A 331 -11.69 -12.76 5.47
N ILE A 332 -10.57 -12.59 4.80
CA ILE A 332 -9.73 -11.40 4.90
C ILE A 332 -10.18 -10.48 3.76
N ALA A 333 -10.87 -9.41 4.10
CA ALA A 333 -11.37 -8.47 3.11
C ALA A 333 -10.26 -7.56 2.58
N ARG A 334 -10.40 -7.10 1.33
CA ARG A 334 -9.47 -6.21 0.65
C ARG A 334 -9.31 -4.87 1.36
N ASP A 335 -10.44 -4.24 1.72
CA ASP A 335 -10.41 -3.01 2.49
C ASP A 335 -10.34 -3.32 3.99
N ARG A 336 -9.10 -3.26 4.50
CA ARG A 336 -8.84 -3.52 5.91
C ARG A 336 -9.58 -2.54 6.81
N THR A 337 -9.57 -1.26 6.43
CA THR A 337 -10.04 -0.16 7.28
C THR A 337 -11.56 -0.16 7.40
N GLU A 338 -12.23 -0.38 6.29
CA GLU A 338 -13.71 -0.35 6.24
C GLU A 338 -14.34 -1.68 6.69
N GLU A 339 -13.68 -2.82 6.40
CA GLU A 339 -14.31 -4.12 6.55
C GLU A 339 -13.67 -5.04 7.60
N SER A 340 -12.43 -4.79 8.00
CA SER A 340 -11.69 -5.77 8.81
C SER A 340 -11.30 -5.29 10.18
N VAL A 341 -11.02 -4.00 10.41
CA VAL A 341 -10.58 -3.48 11.71
C VAL A 341 -11.60 -2.50 12.29
N ALA A 342 -11.76 -2.55 13.59
CA ALA A 342 -12.50 -1.54 14.36
C ALA A 342 -11.47 -0.55 14.93
N LEU A 343 -11.23 0.55 14.22
CA LEU A 343 -10.17 1.52 14.51
C LEU A 343 -10.14 2.04 15.95
N PRO A 344 -11.29 2.39 16.60
CA PRO A 344 -11.30 2.86 17.98
C PRO A 344 -10.93 1.80 19.02
N LEU A 345 -10.96 0.51 18.63
CA LEU A 345 -10.73 -0.60 19.55
C LEU A 345 -9.25 -0.95 19.66
N SER A 346 -8.86 -1.54 20.78
CA SER A 346 -7.50 -2.03 21.02
C SER A 346 -7.15 -3.24 20.12
N VAL A 347 -5.86 -3.56 20.07
CA VAL A 347 -5.34 -4.77 19.40
C VAL A 347 -6.03 -6.02 19.96
N ARG A 348 -6.18 -6.13 21.28
CA ARG A 348 -6.87 -7.22 21.95
C ARG A 348 -8.30 -7.39 21.47
N GLU A 349 -9.08 -6.31 21.47
CA GLU A 349 -10.48 -6.33 21.05
C GLU A 349 -10.59 -6.67 19.57
N ASN A 350 -9.71 -6.14 18.72
CA ASN A 350 -9.67 -6.50 17.29
C ASN A 350 -9.32 -7.98 17.04
N MET A 351 -8.50 -8.61 17.87
CA MET A 351 -8.23 -10.05 17.75
C MET A 351 -9.42 -10.94 18.13
N TYR A 352 -10.30 -10.46 19.00
CA TYR A 352 -11.43 -11.23 19.55
C TYR A 352 -12.81 -10.66 19.18
N LEU A 353 -12.93 -9.92 18.06
CA LEU A 353 -14.20 -9.32 17.61
C LEU A 353 -15.35 -10.33 17.46
N ASN A 354 -15.04 -11.61 17.20
CA ASN A 354 -16.06 -12.63 17.03
C ASN A 354 -15.79 -13.83 17.93
N PRO A 355 -16.30 -13.84 19.17
CA PRO A 355 -16.12 -14.97 20.07
C PRO A 355 -16.73 -16.29 19.56
N SER A 356 -17.80 -16.21 18.74
CA SER A 356 -18.39 -17.39 18.12
C SER A 356 -17.45 -18.09 17.13
N ALA A 357 -16.56 -17.34 16.50
CA ALA A 357 -15.58 -17.86 15.57
C ALA A 357 -14.54 -18.77 16.25
N VAL A 358 -14.32 -18.63 17.55
CA VAL A 358 -13.45 -19.49 18.37
C VAL A 358 -14.23 -20.58 19.11
N GLY A 359 -15.45 -20.91 18.68
CA GLY A 359 -16.29 -21.94 19.30
C GLY A 359 -16.88 -21.56 20.66
N ARG A 360 -16.86 -20.28 21.00
CA ARG A 360 -17.41 -19.78 22.26
C ARG A 360 -18.85 -19.34 22.07
N GLY A 361 -19.73 -19.71 22.98
CA GLY A 361 -21.14 -19.24 22.99
C GLY A 361 -21.22 -17.75 23.24
N LEU A 362 -22.30 -17.11 22.79
CA LEU A 362 -22.60 -15.69 22.97
C LEU A 362 -22.48 -15.19 24.41
N PHE A 363 -22.66 -16.09 25.39
CA PHE A 363 -22.57 -15.79 26.84
C PHE A 363 -21.27 -16.25 27.49
N SER A 364 -20.26 -16.67 26.69
CA SER A 364 -18.97 -17.05 27.25
C SER A 364 -18.16 -15.81 27.59
N PHE A 365 -17.95 -15.56 28.86
CA PHE A 365 -17.14 -14.47 29.35
C PHE A 365 -15.66 -14.86 29.41
N MET A 366 -14.80 -14.07 28.78
CA MET A 366 -13.36 -14.16 28.95
C MET A 366 -12.87 -12.96 29.78
N LYS A 367 -12.10 -13.25 30.82
CA LYS A 367 -11.53 -12.17 31.64
C LYS A 367 -10.57 -11.34 30.79
N PRO A 368 -10.61 -10.00 30.85
CA PRO A 368 -9.72 -9.12 30.07
C PRO A 368 -8.23 -9.44 30.23
N ALA A 369 -7.81 -9.87 31.42
CA ALA A 369 -6.42 -10.28 31.65
C ALA A 369 -6.04 -11.51 30.81
N ARG A 370 -6.93 -12.50 30.69
CA ARG A 370 -6.68 -13.70 29.86
C ARG A 370 -6.68 -13.37 28.37
N GLU A 371 -7.57 -12.49 27.92
CA GLU A 371 -7.51 -11.99 26.54
C GLU A 371 -6.19 -11.29 26.25
N SER A 372 -5.71 -10.44 27.16
CA SER A 372 -4.44 -9.73 27.00
C SER A 372 -3.26 -10.69 26.94
N GLU A 373 -3.27 -11.74 27.75
CA GLU A 373 -2.23 -12.79 27.73
C GLU A 373 -2.22 -13.53 26.38
N LEU A 374 -3.38 -14.05 25.94
CA LEU A 374 -3.53 -14.74 24.67
C LEU A 374 -3.18 -13.84 23.47
N THR A 375 -3.52 -12.54 23.56
CA THR A 375 -3.16 -11.55 22.54
C THR A 375 -1.65 -11.37 22.45
N ARG A 376 -0.93 -11.31 23.57
CA ARG A 376 0.55 -11.24 23.58
C ARG A 376 1.18 -12.49 22.99
N GLU A 377 0.68 -13.68 23.37
CA GLU A 377 1.16 -14.95 22.81
C GLU A 377 0.95 -15.02 21.30
N LEU A 378 -0.26 -14.68 20.83
CA LEU A 378 -0.57 -14.65 19.40
C LEU A 378 0.25 -13.56 18.69
N GLY A 379 0.34 -12.37 19.26
CA GLY A 379 1.13 -11.26 18.73
C GLY A 379 2.62 -11.60 18.58
N ALA A 380 3.18 -12.36 19.53
CA ALA A 380 4.57 -12.84 19.41
C ALA A 380 4.71 -13.81 18.23
N ARG A 381 3.77 -14.74 18.02
CA ARG A 381 3.76 -15.66 16.86
C ARG A 381 3.61 -14.92 15.53
N LEU A 382 2.81 -13.85 15.51
CA LEU A 382 2.59 -12.99 14.35
C LEU A 382 3.75 -12.01 14.09
N GLY A 383 4.70 -11.88 15.03
CA GLY A 383 5.77 -10.89 14.95
C GLY A 383 5.25 -9.45 15.03
N LEU A 384 4.24 -9.17 15.85
CA LEU A 384 3.70 -7.81 16.04
C LEU A 384 4.72 -6.89 16.69
N ARG A 385 4.80 -5.66 16.18
CA ARG A 385 5.68 -4.61 16.73
C ARG A 385 4.98 -3.25 16.68
N PRO A 386 4.63 -2.65 17.84
CA PRO A 386 4.76 -3.18 19.20
C PRO A 386 3.75 -4.30 19.49
N ASN A 387 4.10 -5.26 20.38
CA ASN A 387 3.23 -6.32 20.81
C ASN A 387 2.56 -5.92 22.15
N ASP A 388 1.68 -4.94 22.08
CA ASP A 388 0.91 -4.46 23.22
C ASP A 388 -0.60 -4.63 22.97
N PRO A 389 -1.29 -5.48 23.75
CA PRO A 389 -2.73 -5.72 23.63
C PRO A 389 -3.61 -4.50 23.85
N HIS A 390 -3.13 -3.50 24.57
CA HIS A 390 -3.91 -2.33 25.00
C HIS A 390 -3.79 -1.14 24.04
N LEU A 391 -2.86 -1.19 23.08
CA LEU A 391 -2.73 -0.13 22.07
C LEU A 391 -3.99 -0.07 21.21
N PRO A 392 -4.50 1.13 20.88
CA PRO A 392 -5.46 1.30 19.79
C PRO A 392 -4.89 0.73 18.50
N ILE A 393 -5.70 0.01 17.72
CA ILE A 393 -5.19 -0.62 16.48
C ILE A 393 -4.70 0.41 15.47
N GLU A 394 -5.25 1.62 15.47
CA GLU A 394 -4.82 2.74 14.63
C GLU A 394 -3.38 3.19 14.90
N ALA A 395 -2.84 2.92 16.10
CA ALA A 395 -1.45 3.22 16.44
C ALA A 395 -0.44 2.25 15.80
N LEU A 396 -0.92 1.13 15.24
CA LEU A 396 -0.09 0.17 14.53
C LEU A 396 0.10 0.59 13.06
N SER A 397 1.27 0.25 12.48
CA SER A 397 1.48 0.35 11.04
C SER A 397 0.50 -0.56 10.27
N GLY A 398 0.22 -0.22 9.00
CA GLY A 398 -0.68 -1.02 8.16
C GLY A 398 -0.32 -2.50 8.09
N GLY A 399 0.96 -2.85 8.01
CA GLY A 399 1.42 -4.24 8.04
C GLY A 399 1.12 -4.94 9.36
N ASN A 400 1.28 -4.26 10.51
CA ASN A 400 0.92 -4.83 11.81
C ASN A 400 -0.60 -4.96 12.01
N GLN A 401 -1.39 -4.00 11.52
CA GLN A 401 -2.85 -4.12 11.48
C GLN A 401 -3.28 -5.36 10.67
N GLN A 402 -2.67 -5.56 9.49
CA GLN A 402 -2.96 -6.72 8.65
C GLN A 402 -2.60 -8.04 9.32
N LYS A 403 -1.48 -8.09 10.04
CA LYS A 403 -1.12 -9.26 10.85
C LYS A 403 -2.16 -9.56 11.93
N VAL A 404 -2.77 -8.54 12.56
CA VAL A 404 -3.87 -8.73 13.52
C VAL A 404 -5.08 -9.37 12.83
N VAL A 405 -5.46 -8.88 11.63
CA VAL A 405 -6.58 -9.43 10.85
C VAL A 405 -6.30 -10.89 10.45
N VAL A 406 -5.12 -11.19 9.90
CA VAL A 406 -4.71 -12.56 9.55
C VAL A 406 -4.70 -13.45 10.80
N GLY A 407 -4.07 -12.99 11.87
CA GLY A 407 -3.97 -13.73 13.13
C GLY A 407 -5.32 -14.09 13.75
N ARG A 408 -6.29 -13.17 13.67
CA ARG A 408 -7.68 -13.43 14.08
C ARG A 408 -8.26 -14.66 13.41
N TRP A 409 -8.08 -14.79 12.10
CA TRP A 409 -8.60 -15.92 11.35
C TRP A 409 -7.81 -17.21 11.60
N LEU A 410 -6.48 -17.15 11.66
CA LEU A 410 -5.64 -18.31 11.91
C LEU A 410 -5.88 -18.90 13.32
N ALA A 411 -6.21 -18.07 14.30
CA ALA A 411 -6.52 -18.51 15.66
C ALA A 411 -7.89 -19.19 15.80
N THR A 412 -8.75 -19.14 14.76
CA THR A 412 -10.15 -19.61 14.86
C THR A 412 -10.39 -20.99 14.27
N GLY A 413 -9.36 -21.71 13.84
CA GLY A 413 -9.48 -23.09 13.32
C GLY A 413 -10.37 -23.19 12.08
N ARG A 414 -10.24 -22.22 11.15
CA ARG A 414 -10.99 -22.23 9.88
C ARG A 414 -10.59 -23.43 9.03
N LYS A 415 -11.53 -23.90 8.20
CA LYS A 415 -11.32 -24.94 7.20
C LYS A 415 -10.96 -24.38 5.85
N LEU A 416 -11.56 -23.23 5.54
CA LEU A 416 -11.36 -22.44 4.33
C LEU A 416 -11.16 -20.97 4.70
N LEU A 417 -10.14 -20.35 4.16
CA LEU A 417 -9.89 -18.92 4.30
C LEU A 417 -9.87 -18.28 2.91
N ILE A 418 -10.73 -17.31 2.68
CA ILE A 418 -10.72 -16.48 1.50
C ILE A 418 -9.92 -15.23 1.84
N ALA A 419 -8.95 -14.86 1.02
CA ALA A 419 -8.06 -13.73 1.24
C ALA A 419 -8.07 -12.81 0.01
N GLU A 420 -8.79 -11.70 0.11
CA GLU A 420 -8.88 -10.68 -0.95
C GLU A 420 -7.72 -9.71 -0.81
N ASP A 421 -6.81 -9.71 -1.80
CA ASP A 421 -5.60 -8.88 -1.82
C ASP A 421 -4.95 -8.77 -0.41
N PRO A 422 -4.57 -9.90 0.25
CA PRO A 422 -4.25 -9.96 1.68
C PRO A 422 -3.06 -9.08 2.08
N THR A 423 -2.34 -8.55 1.14
CA THR A 423 -1.17 -7.68 1.35
C THR A 423 -1.35 -6.29 0.76
N ALA A 424 -2.59 -5.90 0.43
CA ALA A 424 -2.88 -4.56 -0.07
C ALA A 424 -2.48 -3.46 0.94
N GLY A 425 -1.74 -2.46 0.46
CA GLY A 425 -1.35 -1.30 1.29
C GLY A 425 -0.37 -1.63 2.42
N VAL A 426 0.42 -2.72 2.30
CA VAL A 426 1.50 -3.03 3.23
C VAL A 426 2.85 -3.00 2.52
N ASP A 427 3.92 -2.73 3.28
CA ASP A 427 5.28 -2.74 2.74
C ASP A 427 5.78 -4.15 2.42
N VAL A 428 6.87 -4.22 1.64
CA VAL A 428 7.43 -5.49 1.11
C VAL A 428 7.80 -6.48 2.23
N GLY A 429 8.33 -5.99 3.35
CA GLY A 429 8.69 -6.84 4.48
C GLY A 429 7.47 -7.42 5.18
N ALA A 430 6.44 -6.60 5.39
CA ALA A 430 5.19 -7.06 5.96
C ALA A 430 4.46 -8.05 5.03
N LYS A 431 4.53 -7.86 3.69
CA LYS A 431 4.02 -8.84 2.71
C LYS A 431 4.62 -10.24 2.96
N ALA A 432 5.95 -10.32 3.03
CA ALA A 432 6.65 -11.58 3.27
C ALA A 432 6.25 -12.26 4.58
N GLU A 433 6.10 -11.48 5.64
CA GLU A 433 5.69 -12.02 6.94
C GLU A 433 4.26 -12.55 6.91
N ILE A 434 3.33 -11.84 6.24
CA ILE A 434 1.94 -12.27 6.06
C ILE A 434 1.87 -13.58 5.26
N TYR A 435 2.61 -13.69 4.14
CA TYR A 435 2.62 -14.91 3.35
C TYR A 435 3.22 -16.08 4.10
N ARG A 436 4.27 -15.85 4.89
CA ARG A 436 4.82 -16.91 5.75
C ARG A 436 3.80 -17.42 6.76
N LEU A 437 2.97 -16.54 7.34
CA LEU A 437 1.90 -16.93 8.25
C LEU A 437 0.81 -17.74 7.53
N ILE A 438 0.42 -17.32 6.32
CA ILE A 438 -0.55 -18.04 5.48
C ILE A 438 0.03 -19.39 5.06
N ALA A 439 1.29 -19.44 4.60
CA ALA A 439 1.97 -20.67 4.18
C ALA A 439 2.03 -21.70 5.33
N ALA A 440 2.41 -21.26 6.54
CA ALA A 440 2.43 -22.14 7.70
C ALA A 440 1.04 -22.71 8.05
N ALA A 441 -0.03 -21.93 7.85
CA ALA A 441 -1.40 -22.40 8.05
C ALA A 441 -1.84 -23.38 6.95
N VAL A 442 -1.42 -23.16 5.72
CA VAL A 442 -1.64 -24.06 4.57
C VAL A 442 -0.94 -25.40 4.82
N GLU A 443 0.32 -25.40 5.27
CA GLU A 443 1.05 -26.61 5.65
C GLU A 443 0.37 -27.36 6.80
N ALA A 444 -0.33 -26.65 7.68
CA ALA A 444 -1.16 -27.24 8.73
C ALA A 444 -2.54 -27.76 8.24
N GLY A 445 -2.82 -27.72 6.93
CA GLY A 445 -4.03 -28.25 6.30
C GLY A 445 -5.16 -27.25 6.06
N LEU A 446 -4.95 -25.95 6.29
CA LEU A 446 -5.91 -24.92 5.91
C LEU A 446 -5.98 -24.80 4.38
N ALA A 447 -7.19 -24.81 3.79
CA ALA A 447 -7.37 -24.41 2.40
C ALA A 447 -7.48 -22.88 2.33
N VAL A 448 -6.72 -22.27 1.44
CA VAL A 448 -6.74 -20.81 1.25
C VAL A 448 -7.04 -20.47 -0.20
N ILE A 449 -8.02 -19.60 -0.41
CA ILE A 449 -8.32 -19.00 -1.72
C ILE A 449 -7.84 -17.56 -1.70
N VAL A 450 -6.84 -17.24 -2.51
CA VAL A 450 -6.37 -15.86 -2.72
C VAL A 450 -7.11 -15.26 -3.88
N VAL A 451 -7.87 -14.20 -3.64
CA VAL A 451 -8.56 -13.42 -4.68
C VAL A 451 -7.73 -12.16 -4.90
N SER A 452 -7.08 -12.05 -6.06
CA SER A 452 -6.14 -10.95 -6.30
C SER A 452 -6.19 -10.39 -7.71
N THR A 453 -5.80 -9.14 -7.84
CA THR A 453 -5.50 -8.48 -9.11
C THR A 453 -3.98 -8.43 -9.39
N ASP A 454 -3.16 -8.84 -8.42
CA ASP A 454 -1.70 -8.89 -8.52
C ASP A 454 -1.25 -10.25 -9.06
N PHE A 455 -0.95 -10.30 -10.37
CA PHE A 455 -0.51 -11.51 -11.06
C PHE A 455 0.86 -12.02 -10.56
N GLU A 456 1.74 -11.11 -10.14
CA GLU A 456 3.06 -11.47 -9.61
C GLU A 456 2.93 -12.15 -8.27
N GLU A 457 2.10 -11.59 -7.37
CA GLU A 457 1.77 -12.18 -6.09
C GLU A 457 1.26 -13.62 -6.25
N VAL A 458 0.23 -13.81 -7.08
CA VAL A 458 -0.38 -15.13 -7.29
C VAL A 458 0.63 -16.14 -7.89
N ALA A 459 1.46 -15.71 -8.86
CA ALA A 459 2.48 -16.57 -9.45
C ALA A 459 3.51 -17.08 -8.42
N HIS A 460 3.85 -16.23 -7.43
CA HIS A 460 4.86 -16.57 -6.44
C HIS A 460 4.35 -17.43 -5.27
N ILE A 461 3.11 -17.21 -4.82
CA ILE A 461 2.62 -17.85 -3.60
C ILE A 461 1.65 -19.01 -3.85
N CYS A 462 0.87 -18.97 -4.92
CA CYS A 462 -0.16 -19.99 -5.17
C CYS A 462 0.42 -21.28 -5.77
N HIS A 463 -0.20 -22.42 -5.44
CA HIS A 463 0.11 -23.71 -6.05
C HIS A 463 -0.52 -23.82 -7.43
N ARG A 464 -1.72 -23.25 -7.58
CA ARG A 464 -2.55 -23.25 -8.78
C ARG A 464 -3.35 -21.96 -8.82
N ALA A 465 -3.68 -21.48 -10.03
CA ALA A 465 -4.50 -20.30 -10.24
C ALA A 465 -5.57 -20.50 -11.32
N LEU A 466 -6.75 -19.99 -11.05
CA LEU A 466 -7.86 -19.85 -11.99
C LEU A 466 -7.89 -18.41 -12.49
N VAL A 467 -7.70 -18.22 -13.78
CA VAL A 467 -7.65 -16.90 -14.40
C VAL A 467 -9.05 -16.51 -14.85
N PHE A 468 -9.50 -15.35 -14.36
CA PHE A 468 -10.78 -14.75 -14.73
C PHE A 468 -10.60 -13.71 -15.83
N SER A 469 -11.52 -13.74 -16.79
CA SER A 469 -11.70 -12.70 -17.80
C SER A 469 -13.19 -12.68 -18.19
N HIS A 470 -13.77 -11.48 -18.37
CA HIS A 470 -15.18 -11.32 -18.76
C HIS A 470 -16.17 -12.18 -17.94
N ASN A 471 -15.99 -12.18 -16.61
CA ASN A 471 -16.83 -12.88 -15.64
C ASN A 471 -16.82 -14.43 -15.74
N ARG A 472 -15.80 -15.01 -16.35
CA ARG A 472 -15.64 -16.48 -16.50
C ARG A 472 -14.23 -16.91 -16.19
N ILE A 473 -14.06 -18.17 -15.77
CA ILE A 473 -12.75 -18.83 -15.71
C ILE A 473 -12.33 -19.16 -17.14
N VAL A 474 -11.26 -18.52 -17.62
CA VAL A 474 -10.74 -18.71 -18.97
C VAL A 474 -9.58 -19.70 -19.02
N ARG A 475 -8.86 -19.86 -17.89
CA ARG A 475 -7.72 -20.76 -17.83
C ARG A 475 -7.40 -21.18 -16.40
N GLU A 476 -6.85 -22.38 -16.25
CA GLU A 476 -6.21 -22.86 -15.06
C GLU A 476 -4.70 -23.02 -15.33
N LEU A 477 -3.86 -22.55 -14.39
CA LEU A 477 -2.41 -22.65 -14.43
C LEU A 477 -1.89 -23.22 -13.12
N ALA A 478 -0.93 -24.16 -13.20
CA ALA A 478 -0.33 -24.81 -12.04
C ALA A 478 1.15 -25.13 -12.27
N GLY A 479 1.90 -25.36 -11.20
CA GLY A 479 3.30 -25.76 -11.25
C GLY A 479 4.17 -24.76 -12.03
N ASP A 480 5.01 -25.27 -12.92
CA ASP A 480 5.95 -24.47 -13.74
C ASP A 480 5.24 -23.57 -14.77
N ALA A 481 3.98 -23.89 -15.13
CA ALA A 481 3.18 -23.05 -16.02
C ALA A 481 2.61 -21.79 -15.32
N LEU A 482 2.62 -21.76 -13.98
CA LEU A 482 2.11 -20.65 -13.20
C LEU A 482 3.17 -19.53 -13.11
N THR A 483 3.24 -18.72 -14.16
CA THR A 483 4.14 -17.57 -14.25
C THR A 483 3.35 -16.29 -14.43
N THR A 484 3.88 -15.15 -13.98
CA THR A 484 3.27 -13.84 -14.16
C THR A 484 2.92 -13.55 -15.62
N ALA A 485 3.83 -13.86 -16.55
CA ALA A 485 3.60 -13.67 -17.98
C ALA A 485 2.47 -14.56 -18.55
N ALA A 486 2.32 -15.79 -18.05
CA ALA A 486 1.26 -16.70 -18.46
C ALA A 486 -0.11 -16.25 -17.92
N LEU A 487 -0.15 -15.76 -16.67
CA LEU A 487 -1.35 -15.20 -16.04
C LEU A 487 -1.84 -13.94 -16.77
N ILE A 488 -0.95 -13.00 -17.06
CA ILE A 488 -1.29 -11.77 -17.81
C ILE A 488 -1.81 -12.11 -19.21
N ARG A 489 -1.13 -13.01 -19.94
CA ARG A 489 -1.60 -13.44 -21.26
C ARG A 489 -2.99 -14.07 -21.21
N ALA A 490 -3.25 -14.92 -20.21
CA ALA A 490 -4.56 -15.55 -20.08
C ALA A 490 -5.66 -14.55 -19.73
N ALA A 491 -5.38 -13.57 -18.87
CA ALA A 491 -6.33 -12.53 -18.48
C ALA A 491 -6.62 -11.51 -19.60
N SER A 492 -5.68 -11.35 -20.55
CA SER A 492 -5.78 -10.40 -21.68
C SER A 492 -6.41 -10.98 -22.95
N VAL A 493 -6.80 -12.25 -22.93
CA VAL A 493 -7.47 -12.87 -24.09
C VAL A 493 -8.88 -12.26 -24.21
N SER A 494 -9.07 -11.45 -25.27
CA SER A 494 -10.40 -11.08 -25.75
C SER A 494 -11.09 -12.34 -26.28
N GLU A 495 -12.38 -12.54 -26.01
CA GLU A 495 -13.13 -13.64 -26.63
C GLU A 495 -12.88 -13.64 -28.17
N PRO A 496 -12.68 -14.79 -28.79
CA PRO A 496 -12.87 -14.87 -30.22
C PRO A 496 -14.34 -14.56 -30.50
N ALA A 497 -14.58 -13.61 -31.40
CA ALA A 497 -15.89 -13.15 -31.84
C ALA A 497 -16.77 -14.31 -32.34
#